data_2a1305d8bec7d2aaac3248e91c3c9566
#
_entry.id   2a1305d8bec7d2aaac3248e91c3c9566
#
_cell.length_a   1.000
_cell.length_b   1.000
_cell.length_c   1.000
_cell.angle_alpha   90.00
_cell.angle_beta   90.00
_cell.angle_gamma   90.00
#
_symmetry.space_group_name_H-M   'P 1'
#
loop_
_entity.id
_entity.type
_entity.pdbx_description
1 polymer ?
#
loop_
_entity_poly.entity_id
_entity_poly.type
_entity_poly.pdbx_seq_one_letter_code
_entity_poly.pdbx_strand_id
1 'polypeptide(L)'
;NRGIKEQRDYAILTAEISKATFGLTPSEYKKIKGLKSQNLRDHMTDLELIFSMLGEASTKEIVVNTNPKGFDANKKVAKTGGKIAGDARRQLEIKSGKKVISSDNYLPEKKQKSITTNKKK
;
A
#
# COMPACT_ATOMS: atom_id res chain seq x y z
N ASN A 1 -8.49 -16.54 -15.88
CA ASN A 1 -8.38 -15.67 -15.67
C ASN A 1 -7.46 -14.71 -16.32
N ARG A 2 -7.32 -13.80 -16.74
CA ARG A 2 -6.58 -12.76 -17.38
C ARG A 2 -5.09 -13.04 -17.50
N GLY A 3 -4.74 -14.30 -17.53
CA GLY A 3 -3.35 -14.68 -17.67
C GLY A 3 -2.56 -14.67 -16.40
N ILE A 4 -3.22 -14.45 -15.29
CA ILE A 4 -2.56 -14.49 -13.99
C ILE A 4 -2.68 -15.92 -13.49
N LYS A 5 -1.58 -16.63 -13.46
CA LYS A 5 -1.62 -18.03 -13.11
C LYS A 5 -0.92 -18.45 -11.86
N GLU A 6 -0.03 -17.65 -11.39
CA GLU A 6 0.75 -18.04 -10.24
C GLU A 6 0.68 -17.02 -9.15
N GLN A 7 0.87 -17.48 -7.93
CA GLN A 7 0.91 -16.60 -6.81
C GLN A 7 2.00 -15.57 -6.96
N ARG A 8 3.08 -15.96 -7.62
CA ARG A 8 4.19 -15.06 -7.90
C ARG A 8 3.72 -13.85 -8.73
N ASP A 9 2.83 -14.08 -9.71
CA ASP A 9 2.33 -13.00 -10.53
C ASP A 9 1.53 -12.01 -9.70
N TYR A 10 0.70 -12.52 -8.79
CA TYR A 10 -0.06 -11.65 -7.92
C TYR A 10 0.85 -10.83 -7.02
N ALA A 11 1.93 -11.46 -6.53
CA ALA A 11 2.88 -10.74 -5.69
C ALA A 11 3.56 -9.62 -6.47
N ILE A 12 3.87 -9.86 -7.74
CA ILE A 12 4.48 -8.83 -8.56
C ILE A 12 3.51 -7.68 -8.79
N LEU A 13 2.25 -8.01 -9.06
CA LEU A 13 1.25 -6.96 -9.26
C LEU A 13 1.04 -6.15 -7.99
N THR A 14 1.00 -6.80 -6.85
CA THR A 14 0.86 -6.13 -5.58
C THR A 14 2.05 -5.20 -5.34
N ALA A 15 3.25 -5.65 -5.69
CA ALA A 15 4.45 -4.83 -5.53
C ALA A 15 4.39 -3.60 -6.45
N GLU A 16 3.83 -3.76 -7.65
CA GLU A 16 3.70 -2.63 -8.55
C GLU A 16 2.74 -1.58 -8.00
N ILE A 17 1.64 -2.02 -7.42
CA ILE A 17 0.69 -1.10 -6.81
C ILE A 17 1.37 -0.34 -5.68
N SER A 18 2.07 -1.05 -4.82
CA SER A 18 2.75 -0.45 -3.69
C SER A 18 3.79 0.56 -4.13
N LYS A 19 4.57 0.18 -5.13
CA LYS A 19 5.62 1.03 -5.63
C LYS A 19 5.05 2.31 -6.25
N ALA A 20 3.96 2.20 -6.96
CA ALA A 20 3.33 3.38 -7.56
C ALA A 20 2.67 4.25 -6.49
N THR A 21 2.12 3.63 -5.45
CA THR A 21 1.44 4.36 -4.38
C THR A 21 2.44 5.07 -3.46
N PHE A 22 3.46 4.35 -3.00
CA PHE A 22 4.38 4.86 -1.98
C PHE A 22 5.82 5.06 -2.45
N GLY A 23 6.14 4.62 -3.64
CA GLY A 23 7.53 4.64 -4.09
C GLY A 23 8.33 3.50 -3.50
N LEU A 24 7.68 2.53 -2.86
CA LEU A 24 8.33 1.43 -2.16
C LEU A 24 7.62 0.13 -2.46
N THR A 25 8.39 -0.93 -2.65
CA THR A 25 7.80 -2.25 -2.70
C THR A 25 7.44 -2.64 -1.27
N PRO A 26 6.57 -3.64 -1.08
CA PRO A 26 6.25 -4.08 0.26
C PRO A 26 7.49 -4.48 1.07
N SER A 27 8.46 -5.09 0.41
CA SER A 27 9.69 -5.50 1.08
C SER A 27 10.46 -4.29 1.59
N GLU A 28 10.58 -3.26 0.76
CA GLU A 28 11.27 -2.03 1.15
C GLU A 28 10.53 -1.33 2.29
N TYR A 29 9.22 -1.34 2.21
CA TYR A 29 8.39 -0.69 3.22
C TYR A 29 8.57 -1.40 4.57
N LYS A 30 8.60 -2.73 4.55
CA LYS A 30 8.82 -3.49 5.76
C LYS A 30 10.14 -3.12 6.41
N LYS A 31 11.17 -2.92 5.61
CA LYS A 31 12.48 -2.54 6.13
C LYS A 31 12.41 -1.20 6.85
N ILE A 32 11.68 -0.25 6.28
CA ILE A 32 11.54 1.06 6.88
C ILE A 32 10.89 0.95 8.26
N LYS A 33 9.92 0.05 8.38
CA LYS A 33 9.22 -0.12 9.65
C LYS A 33 9.89 -1.11 10.60
N GLY A 34 11.01 -1.68 10.18
CA GLY A 34 11.74 -2.63 11.04
C GLY A 34 11.05 -3.98 11.15
N LEU A 35 10.31 -4.35 10.13
CA LEU A 35 9.60 -5.63 10.14
C LEU A 35 10.39 -6.69 9.39
N LYS A 36 10.15 -7.94 9.71
CA LYS A 36 10.76 -9.05 9.02
C LYS A 36 9.69 -9.85 8.29
N SER A 37 9.04 -10.76 8.99
CA SER A 37 8.00 -11.55 8.37
C SER A 37 6.61 -11.10 8.75
N GLN A 38 6.50 -10.08 9.57
CA GLN A 38 5.20 -9.62 10.01
C GLN A 38 4.41 -9.04 8.85
N ASN A 39 3.11 -9.01 8.99
CA ASN A 39 2.23 -8.47 7.98
C ASN A 39 2.34 -6.94 8.00
N LEU A 40 2.75 -6.37 6.89
CA LEU A 40 2.97 -4.93 6.79
C LEU A 40 1.73 -4.12 7.18
N ARG A 41 0.57 -4.55 6.72
CA ARG A 41 -0.65 -3.79 6.99
C ARG A 41 -1.00 -3.68 8.46
N ASP A 42 -0.63 -4.68 9.24
CA ASP A 42 -0.90 -4.65 10.66
C ASP A 42 -0.11 -3.56 11.37
N HIS A 43 0.88 -3.01 10.70
CA HIS A 43 1.77 -2.03 11.30
C HIS A 43 1.71 -0.67 10.60
N MET A 44 0.70 -0.46 9.79
CA MET A 44 0.51 0.79 9.09
C MET A 44 -0.38 1.74 9.87
N THR A 45 -0.14 3.04 9.69
CA THR A 45 -1.04 4.05 10.24
C THR A 45 -2.31 4.05 9.41
N ASP A 46 -3.32 4.78 9.88
CA ASP A 46 -4.58 4.88 9.15
C ASP A 46 -4.38 5.43 7.74
N LEU A 47 -3.60 6.48 7.60
CA LEU A 47 -3.38 7.06 6.27
C LEU A 47 -2.64 6.10 5.36
N GLU A 48 -1.65 5.40 5.90
CA GLU A 48 -0.92 4.42 5.09
C GLU A 48 -1.89 3.35 4.58
N LEU A 49 -2.78 2.88 5.44
CA LEU A 49 -3.76 1.88 5.06
C LEU A 49 -4.72 2.42 4.01
N ILE A 50 -5.20 3.64 4.20
CA ILE A 50 -6.14 4.23 3.26
C ILE A 50 -5.55 4.36 1.87
N PHE A 51 -4.30 4.81 1.76
CA PHE A 51 -3.68 4.93 0.45
C PHE A 51 -3.38 3.56 -0.16
N SER A 52 -3.02 2.57 0.66
CA SER A 52 -2.86 1.21 0.17
C SER A 52 -4.17 0.72 -0.44
N MET A 53 -5.25 0.93 0.27
CA MET A 53 -6.55 0.47 -0.18
C MET A 53 -7.01 1.23 -1.42
N LEU A 54 -6.70 2.52 -1.49
CA LEU A 54 -7.06 3.30 -2.66
C LEU A 54 -6.34 2.78 -3.91
N GLY A 55 -5.06 2.46 -3.78
CA GLY A 55 -4.31 1.91 -4.91
C GLY A 55 -4.90 0.59 -5.37
N GLU A 56 -5.26 -0.27 -4.43
CA GLU A 56 -5.83 -1.56 -4.76
C GLU A 56 -7.22 -1.44 -5.35
N ALA A 57 -8.06 -0.59 -4.75
CA ALA A 57 -9.42 -0.41 -5.23
C ALA A 57 -9.43 0.22 -6.61
N SER A 58 -8.54 1.18 -6.85
CA SER A 58 -8.45 1.82 -8.16
C SER A 58 -8.03 0.80 -9.21
N THR A 59 -7.05 -0.03 -8.89
CA THR A 59 -6.59 -1.06 -9.80
C THR A 59 -7.73 -2.03 -10.12
N LYS A 60 -8.45 -2.45 -9.08
CA LYS A 60 -9.54 -3.38 -9.26
C LYS A 60 -10.63 -2.78 -10.16
N GLU A 61 -10.95 -1.52 -9.93
CA GLU A 61 -11.97 -0.86 -10.71
C GLU A 61 -11.58 -0.79 -12.19
N ILE A 62 -10.32 -0.48 -12.46
CA ILE A 62 -9.85 -0.42 -13.84
C ILE A 62 -9.87 -1.80 -14.46
N VAL A 63 -9.46 -2.82 -13.71
CA VAL A 63 -9.46 -4.19 -14.21
C VAL A 63 -10.87 -4.62 -14.62
N VAL A 64 -11.84 -4.33 -13.76
CA VAL A 64 -13.22 -4.73 -14.02
C VAL A 64 -13.77 -4.03 -15.25
N ASN A 65 -13.43 -2.78 -15.44
CA ASN A 65 -14.00 -1.99 -16.54
C ASN A 65 -13.24 -2.08 -17.85
N THR A 66 -11.98 -2.48 -17.83
CA THR A 66 -11.22 -2.56 -19.07
C THR A 66 -10.82 -3.98 -19.46
N ASN A 67 -10.97 -4.91 -18.53
CA ASN A 67 -10.70 -6.33 -18.76
C ASN A 67 -9.35 -6.59 -19.44
N PRO A 68 -8.25 -6.16 -18.81
CA PRO A 68 -6.92 -6.34 -19.43
C PRO A 68 -6.59 -7.82 -19.57
N LYS A 69 -5.93 -8.16 -20.67
CA LYS A 69 -5.57 -9.53 -20.93
C LYS A 69 -4.09 -9.76 -20.71
N GLY A 70 -3.77 -10.79 -19.98
CA GLY A 70 -2.40 -11.19 -19.78
C GLY A 70 -1.70 -10.44 -18.67
N PHE A 71 -0.53 -10.93 -18.32
CA PHE A 71 0.21 -10.39 -17.18
C PHE A 71 0.66 -8.95 -17.43
N ASP A 72 1.23 -8.68 -18.60
CA ASP A 72 1.75 -7.35 -18.88
C ASP A 72 0.67 -6.28 -18.86
N ALA A 73 -0.50 -6.58 -19.39
CA ALA A 73 -1.60 -5.62 -19.40
C ALA A 73 -2.06 -5.36 -17.97
N ASN A 74 -2.12 -6.40 -17.16
CA ASN A 74 -2.52 -6.25 -15.76
C ASN A 74 -1.47 -5.48 -14.98
N LYS A 75 -0.20 -5.67 -15.30
CA LYS A 75 0.87 -4.95 -14.63
C LYS A 75 0.77 -3.45 -14.91
N LYS A 76 0.42 -3.09 -16.13
CA LYS A 76 0.22 -1.68 -16.48
C LYS A 76 -0.93 -1.10 -15.68
N VAL A 77 -2.02 -1.86 -15.54
CA VAL A 77 -3.15 -1.39 -14.78
C VAL A 77 -2.77 -1.22 -13.30
N ALA A 78 -1.96 -2.14 -12.77
CA ALA A 78 -1.51 -2.02 -11.39
C ALA A 78 -0.72 -0.74 -11.17
N LYS A 79 0.12 -0.39 -12.13
CA LYS A 79 0.88 0.85 -12.03
C LYS A 79 -0.04 2.06 -12.09
N THR A 80 -1.03 2.01 -12.97
CA THR A 80 -1.98 3.11 -13.09
C THR A 80 -2.81 3.28 -11.82
N GLY A 81 -3.33 2.17 -11.30
CA GLY A 81 -4.13 2.23 -10.09
C GLY A 81 -3.32 2.71 -8.90
N GLY A 82 -2.08 2.22 -8.80
CA GLY A 82 -1.21 2.68 -7.73
C GLY A 82 -0.86 4.15 -7.87
N LYS A 83 -0.71 4.61 -9.11
CA LYS A 83 -0.38 6.01 -9.34
C LYS A 83 -1.49 6.94 -8.90
N ILE A 84 -2.74 6.53 -9.07
CA ILE A 84 -3.86 7.32 -8.60
C ILE A 84 -3.70 7.58 -7.10
N ALA A 85 -3.42 6.54 -6.34
CA ALA A 85 -3.22 6.68 -4.91
C ALA A 85 -1.95 7.47 -4.61
N GLY A 86 -0.91 7.24 -5.37
CA GLY A 86 0.36 7.95 -5.18
C GLY A 86 0.23 9.44 -5.42
N ASP A 87 -0.52 9.82 -6.46
CA ASP A 87 -0.75 11.24 -6.73
C ASP A 87 -1.53 11.87 -5.60
N ALA A 88 -2.56 11.18 -5.10
CA ALA A 88 -3.34 11.69 -3.99
C ALA A 88 -2.49 11.82 -2.74
N ARG A 89 -1.63 10.84 -2.48
CA ARG A 89 -0.73 10.89 -1.34
C ARG A 89 0.20 12.10 -1.42
N ARG A 90 0.78 12.32 -2.57
CA ARG A 90 1.71 13.44 -2.74
C ARG A 90 0.99 14.78 -2.57
N GLN A 91 -0.24 14.88 -3.04
CA GLN A 91 -1.01 16.10 -2.85
C GLN A 91 -1.27 16.35 -1.37
N LEU A 92 -1.63 15.30 -0.66
CA LEU A 92 -1.88 15.46 0.77
C LEU A 92 -0.62 15.87 1.51
N GLU A 93 0.52 15.28 1.14
CA GLU A 93 1.78 15.62 1.78
C GLU A 93 2.14 17.09 1.56
N ILE A 94 1.89 17.59 0.37
CA ILE A 94 2.16 18.99 0.08
C ILE A 94 1.26 19.90 0.88
N LYS A 95 -0.02 19.58 0.94
CA LYS A 95 -0.99 20.42 1.64
C LYS A 95 -0.84 20.37 3.16
N SER A 96 -0.49 19.21 3.68
CA SER A 96 -0.37 19.06 5.13
C SER A 96 1.03 19.36 5.65
N GLY A 97 2.00 19.33 4.77
CA GLY A 97 3.39 19.54 5.17
C GLY A 97 3.99 18.35 5.88
N LYS A 98 3.37 17.20 5.77
CA LYS A 98 3.82 16.03 6.50
C LYS A 98 3.78 14.79 5.61
N LYS A 99 4.77 13.93 5.76
CA LYS A 99 4.81 12.69 4.97
C LYS A 99 3.79 11.68 5.48
N VAL A 100 3.21 10.95 4.55
CA VAL A 100 2.29 9.88 4.90
C VAL A 100 3.06 8.64 5.32
N ILE A 101 4.12 8.33 4.59
CA ILE A 101 4.92 7.15 4.90
C ILE A 101 5.65 7.38 6.21
N SER A 102 5.50 6.45 7.12
CA SER A 102 6.05 6.58 8.45
C SER A 102 6.92 5.38 8.78
N SER A 103 8.01 5.61 9.47
CA SER A 103 8.84 4.52 9.95
C SER A 103 8.26 3.92 11.22
N ASP A 104 7.22 4.53 11.76
CA ASP A 104 6.59 4.03 12.97
C ASP A 104 6.04 2.64 12.71
N ASN A 105 6.31 1.76 13.66
CA ASN A 105 5.82 0.41 13.61
C ASN A 105 4.50 0.40 14.35
N TYR A 106 3.46 0.80 13.64
CA TYR A 106 2.16 0.95 14.22
C TYR A 106 1.64 -0.41 14.67
N LEU A 107 1.23 -0.51 15.90
CA LEU A 107 0.87 -1.80 16.46
C LEU A 107 -0.61 -2.02 16.54
N PRO A 108 -1.01 -3.28 16.65
CA PRO A 108 -2.43 -3.59 16.80
C PRO A 108 -3.02 -2.90 18.01
N GLU A 109 -4.29 -2.78 18.01
CA GLU A 109 -5.03 -2.11 19.01
C GLU A 109 -4.63 -2.38 20.44
N LYS A 110 -4.47 -3.60 20.79
CA LYS A 110 -4.08 -3.98 22.11
C LYS A 110 -2.81 -3.28 22.54
N LYS A 111 -1.84 -3.21 21.68
CA LYS A 111 -0.60 -2.58 22.03
C LYS A 111 -0.75 -1.08 22.06
N GLN A 112 -1.57 -0.53 21.21
CA GLN A 112 -1.84 0.88 21.20
C GLN A 112 -2.43 1.33 22.53
N LYS A 113 -3.33 0.56 23.05
CA LYS A 113 -3.93 0.91 24.31
C LYS A 113 -2.93 0.98 25.40
N SER A 114 -2.04 0.04 25.42
CA SER A 114 -1.01 0.01 26.40
C SER A 114 -0.18 1.27 26.33
N ILE A 115 0.23 1.62 25.16
CA ILE A 115 1.05 2.79 24.93
C ILE A 115 0.30 4.05 25.30
N THR A 116 -0.94 4.12 24.91
CA THR A 116 -1.74 5.30 25.19
C THR A 116 -1.91 5.51 26.65
N THR A 117 -2.13 4.45 27.38
CA THR A 117 -2.29 4.53 28.78
C THR A 117 -1.07 5.12 29.44
N ASN A 118 0.05 4.75 28.95
CA ASN A 118 1.26 5.26 29.48
C ASN A 118 1.46 6.68 29.14
N LYS A 119 0.93 7.13 28.04
CA LYS A 119 1.14 8.38 27.65
C LYS A 119 0.23 9.31 28.05
N LYS A 120 -0.64 9.10 28.48
CA LYS A 120 -1.57 9.88 28.79
C LYS A 120 -1.22 10.90 29.32
N LYS A 121 -0.74 10.97 29.11
CA LYS A 121 -0.32 11.86 29.38
C LYS A 121 -0.25 12.34 28.74
#